data_7be9a6b37fb7b33a8cb49e60204daa20
#
_entry.id   7be9a6b37fb7b33a8cb49e60204daa20
#
_cell.length_a   1.000
_cell.length_b   1.000
_cell.length_c   1.000
_cell.angle_alpha   90.00
_cell.angle_beta   90.00
_cell.angle_gamma   90.00
#
_symmetry.space_group_name_H-M   'P 1'
#
loop_
_entity.id
_entity.type
_entity.pdbx_description
1 polymer ?
#
loop_
_entity_poly.entity_id
_entity_poly.type
_entity_poly.pdbx_seq_one_letter_code
_entity_poly.pdbx_strand_id
1 'polypeptide(L)'
;AYIIADYQQKPMPLFLLWKGIVHTTLRYPEHKYLIGGVSISNQFSNFSKSLMIEFMKSHYWDPYVAQYIRPKKEFKVKLKDADKEFVFDATRADLNKFDRLIEEVEPGSLRLPVLIKKYIKQNARVVAFNVDPLFNNAVDGLMYIKISDLPESTVKPVMEEFQAELERKMAEGNGQS
;
A
#
# COMPACT_ATOMS: atom_id res chain seq x y z
N ALA A 1 6.54 -10.88 -0.91
CA ALA A 1 5.91 -11.98 -0.15
C ALA A 1 5.05 -12.81 -1.08
N TYR A 2 5.01 -14.12 -0.88
CA TYR A 2 4.18 -15.06 -1.63
C TYR A 2 3.27 -15.81 -0.66
N ILE A 3 1.98 -15.88 -0.98
CA ILE A 3 1.00 -16.68 -0.25
C ILE A 3 0.70 -17.90 -1.12
N ILE A 4 0.89 -19.11 -0.57
CA ILE A 4 0.59 -20.36 -1.29
C ILE A 4 -0.89 -20.43 -1.67
N ALA A 5 -1.21 -21.14 -2.76
CA ALA A 5 -2.52 -21.13 -3.41
C ALA A 5 -3.69 -21.36 -2.44
N ASP A 6 -3.56 -22.33 -1.53
CA ASP A 6 -4.60 -22.72 -0.57
C ASP A 6 -5.00 -21.60 0.41
N TYR A 7 -4.19 -20.55 0.53
CA TYR A 7 -4.39 -19.44 1.46
C TYR A 7 -4.62 -18.09 0.77
N GLN A 8 -4.49 -18.00 -0.56
CA GLN A 8 -4.60 -16.73 -1.29
C GLN A 8 -5.95 -16.03 -1.15
N GLN A 9 -7.04 -16.80 -1.03
CA GLN A 9 -8.41 -16.28 -0.87
C GLN A 9 -8.80 -16.04 0.59
N LYS A 10 -7.92 -16.34 1.54
CA LYS A 10 -8.19 -16.18 2.97
C LYS A 10 -7.72 -14.82 3.47
N PRO A 11 -8.46 -14.13 4.36
CA PRO A 11 -8.08 -12.81 4.87
C PRO A 11 -6.90 -12.85 5.84
N MET A 12 -6.74 -13.94 6.59
CA MET A 12 -5.75 -14.04 7.68
C MET A 12 -4.28 -13.96 7.24
N PRO A 13 -3.82 -14.58 6.13
CA PRO A 13 -2.41 -14.55 5.76
C PRO A 13 -1.86 -13.14 5.56
N LEU A 14 -2.59 -12.26 4.89
CA LEU A 14 -2.18 -10.87 4.69
C LEU A 14 -2.17 -10.09 6.01
N PHE A 15 -3.13 -10.34 6.88
CA PHE A 15 -3.18 -9.75 8.21
C PHE A 15 -1.97 -10.17 9.06
N LEU A 16 -1.63 -11.46 9.07
CA LEU A 16 -0.49 -11.99 9.83
C LEU A 16 0.86 -11.46 9.30
N LEU A 17 1.01 -11.35 7.98
CA LEU A 17 2.19 -10.71 7.39
C LEU A 17 2.33 -9.26 7.85
N TRP A 18 1.23 -8.50 7.82
CA TRP A 18 1.21 -7.12 8.26
C TRP A 18 1.53 -6.98 9.75
N LYS A 19 0.92 -7.82 10.58
CA LYS A 19 1.21 -7.90 12.01
C LYS A 19 2.69 -8.19 12.27
N GLY A 20 3.29 -9.14 11.53
CA GLY A 20 4.71 -9.45 11.63
C GLY A 20 5.62 -8.27 11.24
N ILE A 21 5.22 -7.47 10.23
CA ILE A 21 5.96 -6.25 9.87
C ILE A 21 5.92 -5.24 11.02
N VAL A 22 4.74 -4.95 11.58
CA VAL A 22 4.61 -4.01 12.71
C VAL A 22 5.40 -4.51 13.93
N HIS A 23 5.30 -5.79 14.24
CA HIS A 23 6.09 -6.39 15.33
C HIS A 23 7.60 -6.23 15.13
N THR A 24 8.07 -6.40 13.90
CA THR A 24 9.47 -6.20 13.55
C THR A 24 9.89 -4.74 13.73
N THR A 25 9.05 -3.77 13.33
CA THR A 25 9.37 -2.34 13.50
C THR A 25 9.40 -1.92 14.97
N LEU A 26 8.59 -2.53 15.83
CA LEU A 26 8.65 -2.29 17.27
C LEU A 26 9.92 -2.86 17.89
N ARG A 27 10.40 -4.00 17.39
CA ARG A 27 11.64 -4.64 17.87
C ARG A 27 12.90 -3.91 17.41
N TYR A 28 12.85 -3.21 16.28
CA TYR A 28 13.97 -2.50 15.66
C TYR A 28 13.61 -1.02 15.44
N PRO A 29 13.54 -0.21 16.51
CA PRO A 29 13.04 1.17 16.45
C PRO A 29 13.94 2.15 15.68
N GLU A 30 15.14 1.72 15.31
CA GLU A 30 16.05 2.47 14.44
C GLU A 30 15.51 2.56 13.00
N HIS A 31 14.71 1.60 12.54
CA HIS A 31 14.04 1.66 11.23
C HIS A 31 12.84 2.60 11.30
N LYS A 32 12.89 3.67 10.53
CA LYS A 32 11.87 4.73 10.55
C LYS A 32 10.87 4.65 9.40
N TYR A 33 11.19 3.88 8.36
CA TYR A 33 10.41 3.80 7.14
C TYR A 33 10.24 2.36 6.67
N LEU A 34 9.05 2.06 6.17
CA LEU A 34 8.76 0.87 5.38
C LEU A 34 8.67 1.31 3.92
N ILE A 35 9.42 0.66 3.03
CA ILE A 35 9.46 0.97 1.60
C ILE A 35 9.09 -0.29 0.84
N GLY A 36 8.23 -0.15 -0.17
CA GLY A 36 7.82 -1.27 -0.99
C GLY A 36 7.17 -0.84 -2.30
N GLY A 37 7.12 -1.78 -3.22
CA GLY A 37 6.40 -1.64 -4.48
C GLY A 37 5.01 -2.26 -4.38
N VAL A 38 4.07 -1.70 -5.15
CA VAL A 38 2.76 -2.29 -5.40
C VAL A 38 2.49 -2.27 -6.89
N SER A 39 2.13 -3.43 -7.45
CA SER A 39 1.95 -3.57 -8.89
C SER A 39 0.48 -3.41 -9.27
N ILE A 40 0.22 -2.61 -10.29
CA ILE A 40 -1.04 -2.56 -11.02
C ILE A 40 -0.88 -3.48 -12.23
N SER A 41 -1.66 -4.55 -12.27
CA SER A 41 -1.59 -5.57 -13.32
C SER A 41 -1.82 -4.97 -14.71
N ASN A 42 -1.16 -5.54 -15.72
CA ASN A 42 -1.41 -5.18 -17.12
C ASN A 42 -2.77 -5.68 -17.64
N GLN A 43 -3.54 -6.41 -16.83
CA GLN A 43 -4.94 -6.73 -17.15
C GLN A 43 -5.84 -5.50 -17.14
N PHE A 44 -5.49 -4.45 -16.36
CA PHE A 44 -6.20 -3.19 -16.40
C PHE A 44 -5.94 -2.44 -17.71
N SER A 45 -6.98 -1.78 -18.22
CA SER A 45 -6.86 -0.89 -19.37
C SER A 45 -5.88 0.25 -19.07
N ASN A 46 -5.33 0.86 -20.13
CA ASN A 46 -4.45 2.03 -19.95
C ASN A 46 -5.21 3.23 -19.38
N PHE A 47 -6.51 3.31 -19.61
CA PHE A 47 -7.38 4.33 -19.04
C PHE A 47 -7.49 4.15 -17.53
N SER A 48 -7.86 2.96 -17.04
CA SER A 48 -7.97 2.67 -15.62
C SER A 48 -6.62 2.80 -14.89
N LYS A 49 -5.51 2.36 -15.51
CA LYS A 49 -4.16 2.61 -14.97
C LYS A 49 -3.88 4.10 -14.83
N SER A 50 -4.26 4.90 -15.82
CA SER A 50 -4.09 6.36 -15.77
C SER A 50 -4.92 7.01 -14.68
N LEU A 51 -6.19 6.58 -14.51
CA LEU A 51 -7.07 7.04 -13.43
C LEU A 51 -6.47 6.72 -12.04
N MET A 52 -6.01 5.48 -11.86
CA MET A 52 -5.39 5.05 -10.59
C MET A 52 -4.15 5.88 -10.25
N ILE A 53 -3.29 6.12 -11.23
CA ILE A 53 -2.05 6.90 -11.04
C ILE A 53 -2.39 8.36 -10.74
N GLU A 54 -3.33 8.96 -11.46
CA GLU A 54 -3.76 10.34 -11.23
C GLU A 54 -4.39 10.50 -9.84
N PHE A 55 -5.26 9.58 -9.44
CA PHE A 55 -5.84 9.57 -8.09
C PHE A 55 -4.75 9.49 -7.01
N MET A 56 -3.78 8.60 -7.17
CA MET A 56 -2.68 8.47 -6.21
C MET A 56 -1.77 9.71 -6.21
N LYS A 57 -1.51 10.31 -7.38
CA LYS A 57 -0.73 11.55 -7.48
C LYS A 57 -1.46 12.74 -6.85
N SER A 58 -2.77 12.83 -7.01
CA SER A 58 -3.57 13.94 -6.47
C SER A 58 -3.69 13.91 -4.95
N HIS A 59 -3.74 12.72 -4.33
CA HIS A 59 -4.11 12.59 -2.92
C HIS A 59 -2.99 12.04 -2.02
N TYR A 60 -2.06 11.25 -2.57
CA TYR A 60 -1.08 10.50 -1.77
C TYR A 60 0.38 10.71 -2.22
N TRP A 61 0.61 11.62 -3.15
CA TRP A 61 1.94 11.91 -3.66
C TRP A 61 2.80 12.68 -2.65
N ASP A 62 4.06 12.30 -2.54
CA ASP A 62 5.06 13.08 -1.83
C ASP A 62 6.05 13.70 -2.83
N PRO A 63 5.88 14.99 -3.17
CA PRO A 63 6.76 15.65 -4.14
C PRO A 63 8.18 15.84 -3.60
N TYR A 64 8.35 15.95 -2.27
CA TYR A 64 9.66 16.15 -1.66
C TYR A 64 10.55 14.91 -1.81
N VAL A 65 10.03 13.72 -1.58
CA VAL A 65 10.78 12.48 -1.78
C VAL A 65 10.85 12.12 -3.26
N ALA A 66 9.78 12.31 -4.02
CA ALA A 66 9.70 11.95 -5.43
C ALA A 66 10.74 12.67 -6.32
N GLN A 67 11.16 13.88 -5.96
CA GLN A 67 12.20 14.61 -6.73
C GLN A 67 13.55 13.88 -6.81
N TYR A 68 13.83 12.98 -5.87
CA TYR A 68 15.08 12.20 -5.83
C TYR A 68 14.95 10.84 -6.53
N ILE A 69 13.77 10.47 -7.01
CA ILE A 69 13.50 9.16 -7.59
C ILE A 69 13.30 9.28 -9.09
N ARG A 70 13.97 8.41 -9.84
CA ARG A 70 13.84 8.35 -11.31
C ARG A 70 13.44 6.93 -11.72
N PRO A 71 12.19 6.71 -12.14
CA PRO A 71 11.78 5.44 -12.71
C PRO A 71 12.56 5.16 -14.01
N LYS A 72 12.93 3.90 -14.24
CA LYS A 72 13.63 3.51 -15.48
C LYS A 72 12.73 3.67 -16.70
N LYS A 73 11.45 3.35 -16.56
CA LYS A 73 10.42 3.49 -17.59
C LYS A 73 9.15 4.05 -16.96
N GLU A 74 9.04 5.37 -16.95
CA GLU A 74 7.89 6.04 -16.38
C GLU A 74 6.59 5.70 -17.14
N PHE A 75 5.50 5.45 -16.40
CA PHE A 75 4.18 5.29 -17.00
C PHE A 75 3.64 6.65 -17.45
N LYS A 76 3.28 6.75 -18.73
CA LYS A 76 2.70 7.98 -19.29
C LYS A 76 1.18 7.98 -19.08
N VAL A 77 0.73 8.83 -18.18
CA VAL A 77 -0.71 9.06 -17.94
C VAL A 77 -1.34 9.66 -19.21
N LYS A 78 -2.44 9.06 -19.66
CA LYS A 78 -3.20 9.50 -20.84
C LYS A 78 -4.63 9.79 -20.42
N LEU A 79 -4.85 10.96 -19.83
CA LEU A 79 -6.16 11.47 -19.43
C LEU A 79 -6.35 12.86 -20.02
N LYS A 80 -7.60 13.19 -20.40
CA LYS A 80 -8.00 14.56 -20.69
C LYS A 80 -8.15 15.34 -19.39
N ASP A 81 -8.08 16.67 -19.45
CA ASP A 81 -8.18 17.50 -18.25
C ASP A 81 -9.54 17.34 -17.56
N ALA A 82 -10.63 17.20 -18.32
CA ALA A 82 -11.95 16.90 -17.78
C ALA A 82 -12.00 15.56 -16.98
N ASP A 83 -11.26 14.53 -17.41
CA ASP A 83 -11.19 13.26 -16.68
C ASP A 83 -10.45 13.42 -15.35
N LYS A 84 -9.42 14.26 -15.33
CA LYS A 84 -8.64 14.56 -14.10
C LYS A 84 -9.49 15.34 -13.11
N GLU A 85 -10.21 16.38 -13.55
CA GLU A 85 -11.13 17.15 -12.73
C GLU A 85 -12.24 16.27 -12.16
N PHE A 86 -12.82 15.39 -12.99
CA PHE A 86 -13.83 14.44 -12.57
C PHE A 86 -13.32 13.51 -11.45
N VAL A 87 -12.12 12.93 -11.60
CA VAL A 87 -11.51 12.08 -10.57
C VAL A 87 -11.30 12.86 -9.28
N PHE A 88 -10.78 14.08 -9.38
CA PHE A 88 -10.53 14.93 -8.24
C PHE A 88 -11.82 15.28 -7.49
N ASP A 89 -12.85 15.75 -8.20
CA ASP A 89 -14.12 16.16 -7.59
C ASP A 89 -14.97 14.99 -7.08
N ALA A 90 -15.10 13.93 -7.88
CA ALA A 90 -15.99 12.81 -7.57
C ALA A 90 -15.50 11.95 -6.42
N THR A 91 -14.19 11.84 -6.23
CA THR A 91 -13.62 10.92 -5.25
C THR A 91 -13.13 11.60 -3.98
N ARG A 92 -12.66 12.86 -4.05
CA ARG A 92 -12.16 13.66 -2.92
C ARG A 92 -11.33 12.85 -1.91
N ALA A 93 -10.43 12.01 -2.39
CA ALA A 93 -9.66 11.04 -1.60
C ALA A 93 -10.50 9.88 -0.99
N ASP A 94 -11.78 9.74 -1.33
CA ASP A 94 -12.60 8.61 -0.90
C ASP A 94 -12.25 7.35 -1.69
N LEU A 95 -11.46 6.51 -1.06
CA LEU A 95 -10.93 5.28 -1.66
C LEU A 95 -12.06 4.29 -2.05
N ASN A 96 -13.18 4.29 -1.33
CA ASN A 96 -14.28 3.38 -1.64
C ASN A 96 -15.08 3.86 -2.86
N LYS A 97 -15.26 5.18 -3.00
CA LYS A 97 -15.87 5.75 -4.21
C LYS A 97 -14.98 5.53 -5.42
N PHE A 98 -13.68 5.72 -5.26
CA PHE A 98 -12.73 5.47 -6.33
C PHE A 98 -12.68 3.99 -6.74
N ASP A 99 -12.73 3.05 -5.80
CA ASP A 99 -12.78 1.61 -6.07
C ASP A 99 -14.01 1.23 -6.92
N ARG A 100 -15.18 1.83 -6.63
CA ARG A 100 -16.40 1.64 -7.45
C ARG A 100 -16.26 2.26 -8.84
N LEU A 101 -15.69 3.45 -8.95
CA LEU A 101 -15.43 4.07 -10.23
C LEU A 101 -14.56 3.16 -11.13
N ILE A 102 -13.50 2.60 -10.58
CA ILE A 102 -12.65 1.65 -11.33
C ILE A 102 -13.44 0.42 -11.77
N GLU A 103 -14.29 -0.15 -10.90
CA GLU A 103 -15.15 -1.29 -11.24
C GLU A 103 -16.14 -0.97 -12.37
N GLU A 104 -16.67 0.26 -12.41
CA GLU A 104 -17.63 0.72 -13.43
C GLU A 104 -16.97 0.95 -14.80
N VAL A 105 -15.73 1.47 -14.80
CA VAL A 105 -15.06 1.84 -16.06
C VAL A 105 -14.18 0.71 -16.63
N GLU A 106 -13.88 -0.30 -15.81
CA GLU A 106 -12.99 -1.40 -16.23
C GLU A 106 -13.75 -2.58 -16.78
N PRO A 107 -13.46 -3.01 -18.02
CA PRO A 107 -14.01 -4.24 -18.55
C PRO A 107 -13.68 -5.45 -17.67
N GLY A 108 -14.70 -6.22 -17.25
CA GLY A 108 -14.52 -7.40 -16.40
C GLY A 108 -14.57 -7.14 -14.91
N SER A 109 -15.09 -5.96 -14.49
CA SER A 109 -15.35 -5.61 -13.09
C SER A 109 -14.14 -5.75 -12.17
N LEU A 110 -12.95 -5.44 -12.70
CA LEU A 110 -11.74 -5.41 -11.88
C LEU A 110 -11.78 -4.21 -10.93
N ARG A 111 -11.30 -4.41 -9.72
CA ARG A 111 -11.25 -3.40 -8.67
C ARG A 111 -9.84 -2.93 -8.39
N LEU A 112 -9.73 -1.80 -7.72
CA LEU A 112 -8.44 -1.29 -7.24
C LEU A 112 -7.67 -2.38 -6.48
N PRO A 113 -6.37 -2.60 -6.78
CA PRO A 113 -5.58 -3.63 -6.12
C PRO A 113 -5.64 -3.55 -4.60
N VAL A 114 -5.89 -4.68 -3.95
CA VAL A 114 -6.09 -4.75 -2.49
C VAL A 114 -4.91 -4.17 -1.72
N LEU A 115 -3.68 -4.38 -2.20
CA LEU A 115 -2.49 -3.84 -1.53
C LEU A 115 -2.42 -2.32 -1.58
N ILE A 116 -2.84 -1.68 -2.68
CA ILE A 116 -2.93 -0.22 -2.76
C ILE A 116 -3.88 0.30 -1.68
N LYS A 117 -5.08 -0.29 -1.58
CA LYS A 117 -6.06 0.09 -0.55
C LYS A 117 -5.51 -0.10 0.86
N LYS A 118 -4.80 -1.20 1.09
CA LYS A 118 -4.19 -1.50 2.41
C LYS A 118 -3.11 -0.49 2.77
N TYR A 119 -2.19 -0.19 1.83
CA TYR A 119 -1.09 0.75 2.09
C TYR A 119 -1.59 2.18 2.29
N ILE A 120 -2.55 2.64 1.48
CA ILE A 120 -3.17 3.96 1.67
C ILE A 120 -3.81 4.08 3.05
N LYS A 121 -4.51 3.02 3.53
CA LYS A 121 -5.09 2.98 4.88
C LYS A 121 -4.04 3.02 5.99
N GLN A 122 -2.78 2.77 5.66
CA GLN A 122 -1.64 2.87 6.59
C GLN A 122 -0.86 4.18 6.42
N ASN A 123 -1.48 5.19 5.81
CA ASN A 123 -0.87 6.49 5.53
C ASN A 123 0.35 6.41 4.59
N ALA A 124 0.40 5.42 3.70
CA ALA A 124 1.45 5.32 2.70
C ALA A 124 1.45 6.52 1.76
N ARG A 125 2.65 6.95 1.35
CA ARG A 125 2.89 7.95 0.32
C ARG A 125 3.46 7.30 -0.93
N VAL A 126 3.09 7.82 -2.08
CA VAL A 126 3.56 7.36 -3.40
C VAL A 126 4.62 8.30 -3.90
N VAL A 127 5.67 7.78 -4.51
CA VAL A 127 6.83 8.58 -4.95
C VAL A 127 7.30 8.31 -6.37
N ALA A 128 6.89 7.20 -6.99
CA ALA A 128 7.21 6.90 -8.39
C ALA A 128 6.26 5.87 -8.98
N PHE A 129 6.15 5.86 -10.31
CA PHE A 129 5.49 4.79 -11.07
C PHE A 129 6.40 4.34 -12.21
N ASN A 130 6.70 3.04 -12.25
CA ASN A 130 7.57 2.43 -13.24
C ASN A 130 6.85 1.31 -13.98
N VAL A 131 7.03 1.20 -15.28
CA VAL A 131 6.56 0.04 -16.05
C VAL A 131 7.63 -1.04 -15.99
N ASP A 132 7.28 -2.23 -15.50
CA ASP A 132 8.18 -3.37 -15.45
C ASP A 132 7.95 -4.31 -16.65
N PRO A 133 8.86 -4.29 -17.66
CA PRO A 133 8.75 -5.18 -18.80
C PRO A 133 8.94 -6.66 -18.44
N LEU A 134 9.66 -6.96 -17.37
CA LEU A 134 9.93 -8.32 -16.93
C LEU A 134 8.74 -8.90 -16.16
N PHE A 135 7.84 -8.04 -15.65
CA PHE A 135 6.62 -8.43 -14.99
C PHE A 135 5.39 -8.06 -15.83
N ASN A 136 5.35 -8.57 -17.06
CA ASN A 136 4.23 -8.40 -18.00
C ASN A 136 3.79 -6.94 -18.18
N ASN A 137 4.71 -5.98 -18.22
CA ASN A 137 4.43 -4.55 -18.28
C ASN A 137 3.46 -4.04 -17.20
N ALA A 138 3.42 -4.66 -16.03
CA ALA A 138 2.73 -4.12 -14.88
C ALA A 138 3.28 -2.74 -14.53
N VAL A 139 2.46 -1.91 -13.89
CA VAL A 139 2.91 -0.62 -13.39
C VAL A 139 3.18 -0.73 -11.90
N ASP A 140 4.44 -0.59 -11.52
CA ASP A 140 4.86 -0.62 -10.12
C ASP A 140 4.83 0.78 -9.53
N GLY A 141 4.00 0.98 -8.52
CA GLY A 141 4.02 2.16 -7.68
C GLY A 141 5.00 1.97 -6.52
N LEU A 142 6.05 2.80 -6.45
CA LEU A 142 6.92 2.84 -5.28
C LEU A 142 6.25 3.64 -4.19
N MET A 143 6.06 3.02 -3.03
CA MET A 143 5.41 3.61 -1.87
C MET A 143 6.29 3.49 -0.64
N TYR A 144 6.09 4.40 0.31
CA TYR A 144 6.68 4.29 1.63
C TYR A 144 5.67 4.64 2.72
N ILE A 145 5.90 4.13 3.93
CA ILE A 145 5.17 4.45 5.14
C ILE A 145 6.20 4.91 6.16
N LYS A 146 6.02 6.08 6.73
CA LYS A 146 6.76 6.49 7.91
C LYS A 146 6.13 5.84 9.13
N ILE A 147 6.91 5.12 9.93
CA ILE A 147 6.40 4.29 11.03
C ILE A 147 5.65 5.13 12.07
N SER A 148 6.11 6.38 12.31
CA SER A 148 5.40 7.31 13.20
C SER A 148 4.01 7.72 12.72
N ASP A 149 3.71 7.52 11.44
CA ASP A 149 2.47 7.95 10.82
C ASP A 149 1.47 6.79 10.68
N LEU A 150 1.87 5.58 11.14
CA LEU A 150 0.95 4.43 11.17
C LEU A 150 -0.28 4.75 12.04
N PRO A 151 -1.50 4.37 11.60
CA PRO A 151 -2.70 4.57 12.39
C PRO A 151 -2.61 3.87 13.76
N GLU A 152 -3.08 4.52 14.81
CA GLU A 152 -3.12 3.96 16.16
C GLU A 152 -3.87 2.61 16.20
N SER A 153 -4.95 2.49 15.43
CA SER A 153 -5.71 1.25 15.28
C SER A 153 -4.89 0.06 14.74
N THR A 154 -3.78 0.34 14.05
CA THR A 154 -2.85 -0.69 13.55
C THR A 154 -1.77 -1.01 14.57
N VAL A 155 -1.24 0.01 15.23
CA VAL A 155 -0.09 -0.13 16.13
C VAL A 155 -0.49 -0.64 17.51
N LYS A 156 -1.56 -0.10 18.09
CA LYS A 156 -2.00 -0.39 19.46
C LYS A 156 -2.18 -1.88 19.77
N PRO A 157 -2.92 -2.67 18.97
CA PRO A 157 -3.10 -4.09 19.26
C PRO A 157 -1.79 -4.88 19.27
N VAL A 158 -0.85 -4.50 18.38
CA VAL A 158 0.45 -5.17 18.28
C VAL A 158 1.36 -4.77 19.47
N MET A 159 1.30 -3.52 19.91
CA MET A 159 2.02 -3.05 21.09
C MET A 159 1.55 -3.75 22.36
N GLU A 160 0.24 -3.88 22.56
CA GLU A 160 -0.35 -4.58 23.69
C GLU A 160 0.11 -6.05 23.77
N GLU A 161 0.10 -6.75 22.64
CA GLU A 161 0.61 -8.13 22.56
C GLU A 161 2.11 -8.21 22.81
N PHE A 162 2.89 -7.27 22.30
CA PHE A 162 4.34 -7.23 22.52
C PHE A 162 4.68 -6.98 23.99
N GLN A 163 3.96 -6.09 24.65
CA GLN A 163 4.11 -5.83 26.09
C GLN A 163 3.78 -7.08 26.91
N ALA A 164 2.64 -7.72 26.63
CA ALA A 164 2.24 -8.95 27.31
C ALA A 164 3.26 -10.10 27.13
N GLU A 165 3.87 -10.21 25.93
CA GLU A 165 4.95 -11.18 25.70
C GLU A 165 6.20 -10.88 26.52
N LEU A 166 6.59 -9.61 26.63
CA LEU A 166 7.72 -9.19 27.44
C LEU A 166 7.50 -9.49 28.91
N GLU A 167 6.32 -9.15 29.44
CA GLU A 167 5.96 -9.43 30.85
C GLU A 167 5.99 -10.93 31.15
N ARG A 168 5.47 -11.76 30.24
CA ARG A 168 5.54 -13.22 30.40
C ARG A 168 6.96 -13.74 30.43
N LYS A 169 7.84 -13.27 29.53
CA LYS A 169 9.26 -13.68 29.51
C LYS A 169 10.02 -13.23 30.75
N MET A 170 9.71 -12.05 31.29
CA MET A 170 10.30 -11.57 32.55
C MET A 170 9.86 -12.43 33.76
N ALA A 171 8.59 -12.83 33.79
CA ALA A 171 8.07 -13.71 34.85
C ALA A 171 8.70 -15.11 34.80
N GLU A 172 8.86 -15.68 33.60
CA GLU A 172 9.51 -16.98 33.40
C GLU A 172 11.02 -16.94 33.75
N GLY A 173 11.72 -15.83 33.46
CA GLY A 173 13.14 -15.64 33.78
C GLY A 173 13.42 -15.48 35.25
N ASN A 174 12.50 -14.90 36.02
CA ASN A 174 12.64 -14.73 37.49
C ASN A 174 12.29 -16.00 38.29
N GLY A 175 11.70 -17.01 37.67
CA GLY A 175 11.38 -18.29 38.34
C GLY A 175 12.47 -19.36 38.27
N GLN A 176 13.61 -19.06 37.63
CA GLN A 176 14.75 -20.00 37.48
C GLN A 176 16.01 -19.59 38.31
N SER A 177 15.84 -18.74 39.32
CA SER A 177 16.93 -18.31 40.19
C SER A 177 16.82 -18.99 41.57
#